data_0998221224ae16eb7d1d1761628e6650
#
_entry.id   0998221224ae16eb7d1d1761628e6650
#
_cell.length_a   1.000
_cell.length_b   1.000
_cell.length_c   1.000
_cell.angle_alpha   90.00
_cell.angle_beta   90.00
_cell.angle_gamma   90.00
#
_symmetry.space_group_name_H-M   'P 1'
#
loop_
_entity.id
_entity.type
_entity.pdbx_description
1 polymer ?
#
loop_
_entity_poly.entity_id
_entity_poly.type
_entity_poly.pdbx_seq_one_letter_code
_entity_poly.pdbx_strand_id
1 'polypeptide(L)'
;MKKFLVSTANVFGYDSNDNLLFTGTTLMDSSIETTLANTDVRAGQGNQLQYIYYHTAEMNITINEAQFSLPYLALNVGSAITTGANVWTTETVTVTAGAGSVSKTPLGISGTTLYGWVTDKNDNVQRVEFTGSSFNMADNTYNGDVCVRYYATDAAAQKVTVYADMLPSTIRLVMEAQLCSSDSTTNRIGTLQINVPKASMTGAFTLSMTPDSVAQTPLSVRALSYTPTNNGGCTANRPIYAEIIEILDGRNWYDNVVALAIEGGDFSLSVSGTKQLKVFAIPNDGTAAFLVDSSNITFASSATGKATVSASGLVTGASAGDATIKATITGKADIDANVVVTVA
;
A
#
# COMPACT_ATOMS: atom_id res chain seq x y z
N MET A 1 -15.39 -13.07 19.56
CA MET A 1 -15.77 -12.92 18.12
C MET A 1 -14.58 -13.33 17.27
N LYS A 2 -14.74 -14.32 16.39
CA LYS A 2 -13.67 -14.71 15.46
C LYS A 2 -13.68 -13.76 14.27
N LYS A 3 -12.50 -13.24 13.91
CA LYS A 3 -12.31 -12.30 12.81
C LYS A 3 -11.65 -13.01 11.64
N PHE A 4 -12.14 -12.75 10.44
CA PHE A 4 -11.63 -13.30 9.20
C PHE A 4 -11.30 -12.16 8.24
N LEU A 5 -10.13 -12.24 7.63
CA LEU A 5 -9.77 -11.37 6.52
C LEU A 5 -10.31 -12.02 5.25
N VAL A 6 -11.18 -11.30 4.56
CA VAL A 6 -11.93 -11.85 3.40
C VAL A 6 -11.73 -10.96 2.20
N SER A 7 -11.61 -11.57 1.01
CA SER A 7 -11.43 -10.89 -0.27
C SER A 7 -10.04 -10.27 -0.45
N THR A 8 -9.80 -9.70 -1.61
CA THR A 8 -8.60 -8.92 -1.93
C THR A 8 -8.70 -7.52 -1.34
N ALA A 9 -7.54 -6.88 -1.10
CA ALA A 9 -7.52 -5.51 -0.61
C ALA A 9 -7.81 -4.52 -1.75
N ASN A 10 -8.43 -3.37 -1.43
CA ASN A 10 -8.32 -2.19 -2.28
C ASN A 10 -6.97 -1.51 -2.00
N VAL A 11 -6.36 -0.95 -3.03
CA VAL A 11 -5.04 -0.33 -2.92
C VAL A 11 -5.06 1.08 -3.46
N PHE A 12 -4.44 2.00 -2.72
CA PHE A 12 -4.33 3.41 -3.06
C PHE A 12 -2.87 3.82 -3.01
N GLY A 13 -2.36 4.38 -4.10
CA GLY A 13 -1.01 4.92 -4.19
C GLY A 13 -1.01 6.43 -4.21
N TYR A 14 -0.14 7.06 -3.41
CA TYR A 14 -0.01 8.51 -3.30
C TYR A 14 1.43 8.94 -3.55
N ASP A 15 1.61 10.16 -4.06
CA ASP A 15 2.92 10.79 -4.15
C ASP A 15 3.36 11.41 -2.79
N SER A 16 4.53 12.05 -2.78
CA SER A 16 5.06 12.73 -1.59
C SER A 16 4.25 13.96 -1.15
N ASN A 17 3.33 14.45 -1.97
CA ASN A 17 2.46 15.59 -1.72
C ASN A 17 1.02 15.17 -1.40
N ASP A 18 0.79 13.87 -1.14
CA ASP A 18 -0.51 13.28 -0.89
C ASP A 18 -1.48 13.32 -2.08
N ASN A 19 -1.01 13.55 -3.30
CA ASN A 19 -1.85 13.39 -4.47
C ASN A 19 -2.04 11.91 -4.79
N LEU A 20 -3.28 11.53 -5.07
CA LEU A 20 -3.62 10.17 -5.48
C LEU A 20 -3.06 9.89 -6.88
N LEU A 21 -2.20 8.89 -6.99
CA LEU A 21 -1.58 8.46 -8.25
C LEU A 21 -2.39 7.37 -8.93
N PHE A 22 -2.91 6.43 -8.14
CA PHE A 22 -3.71 5.31 -8.64
C PHE A 22 -4.60 4.70 -7.56
N THR A 23 -5.63 3.99 -8.01
CA THR A 23 -6.49 3.14 -7.21
C THR A 23 -6.55 1.75 -7.86
N GLY A 24 -6.37 0.70 -7.07
CA GLY A 24 -6.57 -0.70 -7.47
C GLY A 24 -7.76 -1.27 -6.71
N THR A 25 -8.87 -1.49 -7.40
CA THR A 25 -10.11 -2.02 -6.80
C THR A 25 -10.56 -3.32 -7.45
N THR A 26 -9.90 -3.73 -8.53
CA THR A 26 -10.17 -4.98 -9.26
C THR A 26 -8.98 -5.95 -9.15
N LEU A 27 -8.45 -6.08 -7.93
CA LEU A 27 -7.32 -6.95 -7.67
C LEU A 27 -7.72 -8.42 -7.74
N MET A 28 -6.88 -9.22 -8.36
CA MET A 28 -7.00 -10.69 -8.34
C MET A 28 -6.38 -11.27 -7.08
N ASP A 29 -5.22 -10.73 -6.68
CA ASP A 29 -4.59 -11.03 -5.41
C ASP A 29 -3.75 -9.85 -4.91
N SER A 30 -3.43 -9.88 -3.63
CA SER A 30 -2.47 -8.99 -2.99
C SER A 30 -1.80 -9.72 -1.84
N SER A 31 -0.50 -9.57 -1.72
CA SER A 31 0.27 -10.20 -0.65
C SER A 31 1.28 -9.24 -0.05
N ILE A 32 1.53 -9.42 1.24
CA ILE A 32 2.57 -8.73 1.99
C ILE A 32 3.45 -9.79 2.61
N GLU A 33 4.72 -9.75 2.29
CA GLU A 33 5.73 -10.64 2.83
C GLU A 33 6.74 -9.84 3.64
N THR A 34 6.97 -10.26 4.88
CA THR A 34 8.02 -9.70 5.73
C THR A 34 9.05 -10.77 6.00
N THR A 35 10.31 -10.47 5.69
CA THR A 35 11.44 -11.36 5.94
C THR A 35 12.41 -10.74 6.93
N LEU A 36 13.03 -11.58 7.76
CA LEU A 36 14.04 -11.18 8.72
C LEU A 36 15.19 -12.17 8.64
N ALA A 37 16.34 -11.72 8.17
CA ALA A 37 17.53 -12.54 8.11
C ALA A 37 18.12 -12.71 9.52
N ASN A 38 18.79 -13.86 9.73
CA ASN A 38 19.49 -14.12 10.97
C ASN A 38 20.84 -14.78 10.72
N THR A 39 21.73 -14.67 11.70
CA THR A 39 23.02 -15.35 11.72
C THR A 39 23.20 -16.02 13.07
N ASP A 40 23.45 -17.32 13.03
CA ASP A 40 23.73 -18.13 14.20
C ASP A 40 25.16 -17.87 14.69
N VAL A 41 25.31 -17.53 15.96
CA VAL A 41 26.60 -17.49 16.65
C VAL A 41 26.76 -18.78 17.44
N ARG A 42 27.70 -19.62 17.02
CA ARG A 42 27.98 -20.92 17.65
C ARG A 42 29.37 -20.94 18.26
N ALA A 43 29.52 -21.47 19.45
CA ALA A 43 30.80 -21.54 20.17
C ALA A 43 30.85 -22.67 21.18
N GLY A 44 32.06 -22.95 21.67
CA GLY A 44 32.34 -23.98 22.70
C GLY A 44 32.50 -25.42 22.14
N GLN A 45 32.81 -26.36 23.03
CA GLN A 45 32.88 -27.77 22.67
C GLN A 45 31.49 -28.28 22.23
N GLY A 46 31.43 -28.90 21.03
CA GLY A 46 30.17 -29.33 20.42
C GLY A 46 29.47 -28.28 19.58
N ASN A 47 30.10 -27.09 19.33
CA ASN A 47 29.60 -26.05 18.43
C ASN A 47 28.13 -25.67 18.72
N GLN A 48 27.78 -25.46 19.98
CA GLN A 48 26.43 -25.16 20.42
C GLN A 48 26.02 -23.76 20.00
N LEU A 49 24.72 -23.60 19.69
CA LEU A 49 24.14 -22.30 19.39
C LEU A 49 24.12 -21.43 20.66
N GLN A 50 24.86 -20.32 20.66
CA GLN A 50 24.99 -19.39 21.78
C GLN A 50 24.06 -18.17 21.62
N TYR A 51 23.88 -17.68 20.39
CA TYR A 51 23.11 -16.47 20.11
C TYR A 51 22.64 -16.46 18.66
N ILE A 52 21.48 -15.88 18.42
CA ILE A 52 20.95 -15.62 17.07
C ILE A 52 20.95 -14.12 16.87
N TYR A 53 21.74 -13.62 15.93
CA TYR A 53 21.77 -12.22 15.53
C TYR A 53 20.79 -11.99 14.38
N TYR A 54 19.73 -11.21 14.63
CA TYR A 54 18.75 -10.82 13.63
C TYR A 54 19.16 -9.53 12.93
N HIS A 55 19.09 -9.52 11.61
CA HIS A 55 19.46 -8.38 10.79
C HIS A 55 18.63 -8.36 9.51
N THR A 56 18.71 -7.27 8.73
CA THR A 56 18.13 -7.14 7.39
C THR A 56 16.65 -7.53 7.34
N ALA A 57 15.81 -6.72 8.01
CA ALA A 57 14.37 -6.83 7.82
C ALA A 57 13.97 -6.24 6.46
N GLU A 58 13.11 -6.92 5.74
CA GLU A 58 12.56 -6.49 4.45
C GLU A 58 11.06 -6.71 4.42
N MET A 59 10.34 -5.84 3.70
CA MET A 59 8.91 -5.98 3.48
C MET A 59 8.61 -5.77 2.00
N ASN A 60 8.10 -6.81 1.36
CA ASN A 60 7.73 -6.84 -0.04
C ASN A 60 6.21 -6.94 -0.18
N ILE A 61 5.66 -6.21 -1.13
CA ILE A 61 4.23 -6.16 -1.41
C ILE A 61 4.05 -6.49 -2.88
N THR A 62 3.20 -7.46 -3.16
CA THR A 62 2.83 -7.83 -4.53
C THR A 62 1.33 -7.62 -4.71
N ILE A 63 0.96 -6.97 -5.80
CA ILE A 63 -0.41 -6.64 -6.15
C ILE A 63 -0.61 -7.05 -7.61
N ASN A 64 -1.62 -7.86 -7.89
CA ASN A 64 -1.98 -8.27 -9.24
C ASN A 64 -3.34 -7.66 -9.59
N GLU A 65 -3.33 -6.70 -10.52
CA GLU A 65 -4.52 -6.02 -11.01
C GLU A 65 -5.05 -6.72 -12.28
N ALA A 66 -6.36 -6.97 -12.32
CA ALA A 66 -7.01 -7.57 -13.49
C ALA A 66 -7.13 -6.59 -14.66
N GLN A 67 -7.10 -5.29 -14.39
CA GLN A 67 -7.16 -4.25 -15.41
C GLN A 67 -5.77 -3.83 -15.86
N PHE A 68 -5.61 -3.58 -17.15
CA PHE A 68 -4.42 -2.89 -17.64
C PHE A 68 -4.43 -1.43 -17.15
N SER A 69 -3.34 -1.03 -16.50
CA SER A 69 -3.18 0.33 -15.96
C SER A 69 -1.88 0.96 -16.47
N LEU A 70 -2.02 1.95 -17.34
CA LEU A 70 -0.88 2.74 -17.80
C LEU A 70 -0.18 3.52 -16.66
N PRO A 71 -0.89 4.07 -15.66
CA PRO A 71 -0.28 4.64 -14.46
C PRO A 71 0.63 3.68 -13.69
N TYR A 72 0.26 2.41 -13.55
CA TYR A 72 1.12 1.42 -12.90
C TYR A 72 2.43 1.22 -13.65
N LEU A 73 2.35 1.14 -14.98
CA LEU A 73 3.53 1.04 -15.81
C LEU A 73 4.42 2.28 -15.69
N ALA A 74 3.82 3.46 -15.73
CA ALA A 74 4.52 4.74 -15.58
C ALA A 74 5.30 4.83 -14.25
N LEU A 75 4.68 4.40 -13.15
CA LEU A 75 5.29 4.36 -11.83
C LEU A 75 6.44 3.36 -11.75
N ASN A 76 6.28 2.16 -12.35
CA ASN A 76 7.34 1.15 -12.38
C ASN A 76 8.59 1.62 -13.11
N VAL A 77 8.42 2.35 -14.21
CA VAL A 77 9.56 2.86 -14.99
C VAL A 77 10.01 4.25 -14.56
N GLY A 78 9.29 4.89 -13.63
CA GLY A 78 9.61 6.23 -13.14
C GLY A 78 9.45 7.32 -14.23
N SER A 79 8.54 7.12 -15.19
CA SER A 79 8.33 8.01 -16.32
C SER A 79 6.92 8.60 -16.27
N ALA A 80 6.80 9.87 -16.64
CA ALA A 80 5.49 10.51 -16.73
C ALA A 80 4.70 10.02 -17.95
N ILE A 81 3.37 9.98 -17.81
CA ILE A 81 2.46 9.79 -18.94
C ILE A 81 2.41 11.09 -19.73
N THR A 82 2.71 11.02 -21.01
CA THR A 82 2.60 12.15 -21.93
C THR A 82 1.48 11.95 -22.92
N THR A 83 0.74 13.00 -23.24
CA THR A 83 -0.32 13.01 -24.24
C THR A 83 0.23 13.46 -25.60
N GLY A 84 -0.32 12.93 -26.67
CA GLY A 84 0.15 13.16 -28.01
C GLY A 84 1.37 12.27 -28.34
N ALA A 85 1.19 11.32 -29.21
CA ALA A 85 2.27 10.42 -29.63
C ALA A 85 2.19 10.15 -31.13
N ASN A 86 3.36 9.88 -31.71
CA ASN A 86 3.42 9.37 -33.05
C ASN A 86 3.16 7.86 -33.02
N VAL A 87 2.16 7.41 -33.74
CA VAL A 87 1.66 6.04 -33.72
C VAL A 87 1.48 5.49 -35.12
N TRP A 88 1.58 4.19 -35.26
CA TRP A 88 1.09 3.50 -36.44
C TRP A 88 -0.44 3.47 -36.38
N THR A 89 -1.09 4.10 -37.37
CA THR A 89 -2.54 4.12 -37.50
C THR A 89 -2.97 3.37 -38.75
N THR A 90 -4.17 2.85 -38.73
CA THR A 90 -4.80 2.18 -39.88
C THR A 90 -6.17 2.78 -40.08
N GLU A 91 -6.49 3.17 -41.30
CA GLU A 91 -7.82 3.66 -41.66
C GLU A 91 -8.26 3.10 -43.00
N THR A 92 -9.55 3.03 -43.22
CA THR A 92 -10.12 2.65 -44.52
C THR A 92 -10.29 3.91 -45.37
N VAL A 93 -9.74 3.87 -46.56
CA VAL A 93 -9.77 4.98 -47.53
C VAL A 93 -10.40 4.50 -48.81
N THR A 94 -11.35 5.26 -49.34
CA THR A 94 -11.90 5.02 -50.69
C THR A 94 -10.94 5.60 -51.72
N VAL A 95 -10.46 4.77 -52.60
CA VAL A 95 -9.54 5.11 -53.68
C VAL A 95 -10.32 5.22 -54.98
N THR A 96 -10.02 6.24 -55.77
CA THR A 96 -10.59 6.43 -57.11
C THR A 96 -9.46 6.63 -58.14
N ALA A 97 -9.46 5.81 -59.18
CA ALA A 97 -8.40 5.82 -60.21
C ALA A 97 -7.00 5.73 -59.61
N GLY A 98 -6.83 4.82 -58.60
CA GLY A 98 -5.59 4.60 -57.89
C GLY A 98 -5.18 5.67 -56.90
N ALA A 99 -5.90 6.77 -56.76
CA ALA A 99 -5.58 7.90 -55.85
C ALA A 99 -6.42 7.86 -54.59
N GLY A 100 -5.82 8.10 -53.43
CA GLY A 100 -6.48 8.19 -52.12
C GLY A 100 -5.85 9.24 -51.22
N SER A 101 -6.55 9.61 -50.12
CA SER A 101 -6.03 10.53 -49.14
C SER A 101 -6.40 10.07 -47.71
N VAL A 102 -5.43 10.14 -46.83
CA VAL A 102 -5.57 9.79 -45.42
C VAL A 102 -6.01 10.98 -44.56
N SER A 103 -6.65 10.70 -43.43
CA SER A 103 -7.24 11.74 -42.58
C SER A 103 -6.20 12.51 -41.75
N LYS A 104 -5.11 11.87 -41.34
CA LYS A 104 -4.01 12.48 -40.58
C LYS A 104 -2.82 12.72 -41.47
N THR A 105 -1.99 13.71 -41.14
CA THR A 105 -0.77 14.00 -41.88
C THR A 105 0.27 12.89 -41.60
N PRO A 106 0.72 12.13 -42.61
CA PRO A 106 1.76 11.12 -42.47
C PRO A 106 3.09 11.71 -42.01
N LEU A 107 3.83 10.94 -41.21
CA LEU A 107 5.17 11.26 -40.72
C LEU A 107 6.19 10.28 -41.23
N GLY A 108 7.41 10.75 -41.52
CA GLY A 108 8.56 9.89 -41.81
C GLY A 108 9.14 9.27 -40.54
N ILE A 109 9.49 8.00 -40.59
CA ILE A 109 10.12 7.29 -39.45
C ILE A 109 11.58 7.68 -39.29
N SER A 110 12.29 7.90 -40.38
CA SER A 110 13.69 8.33 -40.39
C SER A 110 14.04 9.13 -41.62
N GLY A 111 13.80 10.44 -41.58
CA GLY A 111 14.23 11.32 -42.63
C GLY A 111 13.11 11.78 -43.54
N THR A 112 13.29 11.73 -44.85
CA THR A 112 12.61 12.57 -45.83
C THR A 112 11.44 11.93 -46.57
N THR A 113 11.33 10.61 -46.61
CA THR A 113 10.27 9.94 -47.37
C THR A 113 9.12 9.47 -46.49
N LEU A 114 7.94 9.99 -46.78
CA LEU A 114 6.69 9.61 -46.10
C LEU A 114 6.12 8.41 -46.84
N TYR A 115 5.97 7.27 -46.18
CA TYR A 115 5.39 6.09 -46.79
C TYR A 115 4.45 5.34 -45.85
N GLY A 116 3.59 4.54 -46.44
CA GLY A 116 2.68 3.62 -45.77
C GLY A 116 2.47 2.35 -46.57
N TRP A 117 1.65 1.48 -46.03
CA TRP A 117 1.24 0.24 -46.67
C TRP A 117 -0.27 0.29 -46.90
N VAL A 118 -0.63 -0.04 -48.16
CA VAL A 118 -2.02 -0.15 -48.56
C VAL A 118 -2.32 -1.63 -48.77
N THR A 119 -3.42 -2.10 -48.19
CA THR A 119 -3.94 -3.45 -48.39
C THR A 119 -5.28 -3.35 -49.11
N ASP A 120 -5.40 -3.97 -50.27
CA ASP A 120 -6.64 -4.00 -51.05
C ASP A 120 -7.60 -5.11 -50.57
N LYS A 121 -8.79 -5.19 -51.17
CA LYS A 121 -9.82 -6.21 -50.85
C LYS A 121 -9.41 -7.65 -51.14
N ASN A 122 -8.31 -7.87 -51.86
CA ASN A 122 -7.76 -9.18 -52.22
C ASN A 122 -6.54 -9.52 -51.35
N ASP A 123 -6.31 -8.81 -50.27
CA ASP A 123 -5.19 -8.89 -49.37
C ASP A 123 -3.82 -8.63 -50.04
N ASN A 124 -3.81 -7.93 -51.17
CA ASN A 124 -2.56 -7.48 -51.77
C ASN A 124 -2.02 -6.28 -51.02
N VAL A 125 -0.80 -6.39 -50.53
CA VAL A 125 -0.13 -5.33 -49.78
C VAL A 125 0.89 -4.63 -50.70
N GLN A 126 0.80 -3.30 -50.76
CA GLN A 126 1.79 -2.51 -51.49
C GLN A 126 2.25 -1.32 -50.65
N ARG A 127 3.51 -0.94 -50.82
CA ARG A 127 4.05 0.28 -50.28
C ARG A 127 3.64 1.47 -51.13
N VAL A 128 3.17 2.53 -50.49
CA VAL A 128 2.87 3.80 -51.17
C VAL A 128 3.66 4.94 -50.51
N GLU A 129 3.97 5.95 -51.34
CA GLU A 129 4.59 7.20 -50.86
C GLU A 129 3.52 8.27 -50.74
N PHE A 130 3.64 9.10 -49.71
CA PHE A 130 2.72 10.19 -49.49
C PHE A 130 3.26 11.52 -49.98
N THR A 131 2.40 12.30 -50.59
CA THR A 131 2.60 13.75 -50.86
C THR A 131 1.57 14.49 -50.06
N GLY A 132 1.98 15.10 -48.90
CA GLY A 132 1.04 15.56 -47.92
C GLY A 132 0.23 14.40 -47.34
N SER A 133 -1.09 14.44 -47.43
CA SER A 133 -1.97 13.34 -47.00
C SER A 133 -2.38 12.41 -48.16
N SER A 134 -1.97 12.69 -49.38
CA SER A 134 -2.37 11.94 -50.57
C SER A 134 -1.35 10.88 -50.96
N PHE A 135 -1.83 9.79 -51.54
CA PHE A 135 -1.01 8.71 -52.06
C PHE A 135 -1.59 8.18 -53.40
N ASN A 136 -0.74 7.53 -54.15
CA ASN A 136 -1.14 6.81 -55.36
C ASN A 136 -0.74 5.34 -55.27
N MET A 137 -1.64 4.47 -55.69
CA MET A 137 -1.39 3.06 -55.86
C MET A 137 -0.66 2.80 -57.18
N ALA A 138 0.06 1.67 -57.28
CA ALA A 138 0.70 1.26 -58.53
C ALA A 138 -0.34 0.98 -59.63
N ASP A 139 -1.51 0.45 -59.26
CA ASP A 139 -2.66 0.32 -60.14
C ASP A 139 -3.49 1.62 -60.15
N ASN A 140 -3.25 2.44 -61.17
CA ASN A 140 -3.96 3.73 -61.35
C ASN A 140 -5.40 3.58 -61.86
N THR A 141 -5.89 2.36 -62.03
CA THR A 141 -7.27 2.04 -62.41
C THR A 141 -8.11 1.56 -61.25
N TYR A 142 -7.46 1.25 -60.09
CA TYR A 142 -8.17 0.73 -58.92
C TYR A 142 -9.21 1.70 -58.39
N ASN A 143 -10.41 1.15 -58.17
CA ASN A 143 -11.51 1.86 -57.51
C ASN A 143 -12.09 1.00 -56.41
N GLY A 144 -12.17 1.50 -55.20
CA GLY A 144 -12.72 0.81 -54.05
C GLY A 144 -12.04 1.17 -52.75
N ASP A 145 -12.48 0.53 -51.69
CA ASP A 145 -11.93 0.74 -50.36
C ASP A 145 -10.65 -0.05 -50.13
N VAL A 146 -9.70 0.57 -49.45
CA VAL A 146 -8.41 -0.02 -49.06
C VAL A 146 -8.10 0.31 -47.62
N CYS A 147 -7.41 -0.59 -46.93
CA CYS A 147 -6.84 -0.33 -45.62
C CYS A 147 -5.46 0.31 -45.76
N VAL A 148 -5.28 1.49 -45.22
CA VAL A 148 -4.02 2.24 -45.26
C VAL A 148 -3.39 2.29 -43.88
N ARG A 149 -2.19 1.70 -43.74
CA ARG A 149 -1.41 1.74 -42.50
C ARG A 149 -0.23 2.68 -42.66
N TYR A 150 -0.15 3.68 -41.82
CA TYR A 150 0.87 4.72 -41.89
C TYR A 150 1.20 5.29 -40.51
N TYR A 151 2.29 6.05 -40.40
CA TYR A 151 2.77 6.65 -39.17
C TYR A 151 2.29 8.09 -39.09
N ALA A 152 1.62 8.46 -38.04
CA ALA A 152 1.04 9.80 -37.85
C ALA A 152 0.98 10.19 -36.37
N THR A 153 0.84 11.48 -36.09
CA THR A 153 0.60 11.97 -34.74
C THR A 153 -0.85 11.74 -34.33
N ASP A 154 -1.04 11.17 -33.16
CA ASP A 154 -2.35 11.10 -32.49
C ASP A 154 -2.30 11.94 -31.22
N ALA A 155 -3.08 13.02 -31.17
CA ALA A 155 -3.13 13.94 -30.04
C ALA A 155 -3.78 13.30 -28.79
N ALA A 156 -4.63 12.31 -28.98
CA ALA A 156 -5.32 11.60 -27.90
C ALA A 156 -4.50 10.42 -27.35
N ALA A 157 -3.46 9.99 -28.06
CA ALA A 157 -2.63 8.88 -27.62
C ALA A 157 -1.88 9.23 -26.34
N GLN A 158 -1.85 8.29 -25.40
CA GLN A 158 -1.04 8.38 -24.20
C GLN A 158 0.21 7.49 -24.34
N LYS A 159 1.34 8.00 -23.88
CA LYS A 159 2.62 7.33 -23.99
C LYS A 159 3.36 7.33 -22.67
N VAL A 160 3.92 6.17 -22.31
CA VAL A 160 4.96 6.01 -21.30
C VAL A 160 6.25 5.62 -22.01
N THR A 161 7.35 6.30 -21.67
CA THR A 161 8.65 5.98 -22.27
C THR A 161 9.48 5.21 -21.26
N VAL A 162 9.94 4.03 -21.65
CA VAL A 162 10.87 3.22 -20.87
C VAL A 162 12.30 3.63 -21.23
N TYR A 163 12.99 4.27 -20.31
CA TYR A 163 14.38 4.69 -20.51
C TYR A 163 15.34 3.57 -20.09
N ALA A 164 16.51 3.52 -20.70
CA ALA A 164 17.54 2.52 -20.35
C ALA A 164 18.11 2.71 -18.95
N ASP A 165 18.05 3.93 -18.42
CA ASP A 165 18.48 4.36 -17.08
C ASP A 165 17.30 4.65 -16.15
N MET A 166 16.16 3.96 -16.35
CA MET A 166 14.95 4.18 -15.58
C MET A 166 15.17 4.02 -14.06
N LEU A 167 14.56 4.91 -13.29
CA LEU A 167 14.51 4.85 -11.83
C LEU A 167 13.06 4.78 -11.38
N PRO A 168 12.65 3.68 -10.71
CA PRO A 168 11.29 3.51 -10.24
C PRO A 168 10.85 4.61 -9.28
N SER A 169 9.58 4.95 -9.30
CA SER A 169 9.00 5.97 -8.43
C SER A 169 8.90 5.48 -6.98
N THR A 170 9.06 6.42 -6.05
CA THR A 170 8.75 6.21 -4.63
C THR A 170 7.36 6.73 -4.34
N ILE A 171 6.55 5.94 -3.63
CA ILE A 171 5.16 6.25 -3.30
C ILE A 171 4.86 5.99 -1.84
N ARG A 172 3.72 6.51 -1.35
CA ARG A 172 3.03 6.05 -0.17
C ARG A 172 1.91 5.10 -0.61
N LEU A 173 1.76 3.97 0.07
CA LEU A 173 0.77 2.95 -0.26
C LEU A 173 -0.18 2.77 0.91
N VAL A 174 -1.48 2.69 0.63
CA VAL A 174 -2.53 2.33 1.59
C VAL A 174 -3.29 1.14 1.01
N MET A 175 -3.43 0.09 1.81
CA MET A 175 -4.19 -1.10 1.44
C MET A 175 -5.34 -1.27 2.43
N GLU A 176 -6.53 -1.61 1.93
CA GLU A 176 -7.74 -1.78 2.74
C GLU A 176 -8.40 -3.11 2.42
N ALA A 177 -8.44 -4.01 3.40
CA ALA A 177 -9.08 -5.30 3.28
C ALA A 177 -10.26 -5.42 4.24
N GLN A 178 -11.28 -6.18 3.86
CA GLN A 178 -12.49 -6.33 4.66
C GLN A 178 -12.27 -7.33 5.81
N LEU A 179 -12.68 -6.92 7.01
CA LEU A 179 -12.80 -7.79 8.18
C LEU A 179 -14.24 -8.27 8.31
N CYS A 180 -14.41 -9.58 8.42
CA CYS A 180 -15.69 -10.25 8.56
C CYS A 180 -15.74 -11.11 9.81
N SER A 181 -16.94 -11.38 10.31
CA SER A 181 -17.17 -12.32 11.42
C SER A 181 -18.42 -13.16 11.14
N SER A 182 -18.35 -14.43 11.53
CA SER A 182 -19.51 -15.32 11.49
C SER A 182 -20.63 -14.91 12.45
N ASP A 183 -20.32 -14.11 13.46
CA ASP A 183 -21.25 -13.68 14.52
C ASP A 183 -21.98 -12.38 14.15
N SER A 184 -21.73 -11.81 12.97
CA SER A 184 -22.37 -10.59 12.48
C SER A 184 -23.41 -10.90 11.42
N THR A 185 -24.59 -10.28 11.53
CA THR A 185 -25.66 -10.39 10.54
C THR A 185 -25.30 -9.82 9.16
N THR A 186 -24.33 -8.92 9.11
CA THR A 186 -23.83 -8.31 7.86
C THR A 186 -22.53 -8.95 7.37
N ASN A 187 -21.98 -9.94 8.07
CA ASN A 187 -20.67 -10.54 7.88
C ASN A 187 -19.51 -9.56 7.99
N ARG A 188 -19.59 -8.36 7.45
CA ARG A 188 -18.58 -7.31 7.56
C ARG A 188 -18.67 -6.65 8.94
N ILE A 189 -17.51 -6.52 9.60
CA ILE A 189 -17.39 -5.90 10.92
C ILE A 189 -16.40 -4.74 10.94
N GLY A 190 -15.66 -4.54 9.85
CA GLY A 190 -14.67 -3.48 9.77
C GLY A 190 -13.73 -3.61 8.59
N THR A 191 -12.61 -2.91 8.69
CA THR A 191 -11.56 -2.84 7.69
C THR A 191 -10.20 -3.01 8.35
N LEU A 192 -9.33 -3.80 7.73
CA LEU A 192 -7.91 -3.80 8.03
C LEU A 192 -7.23 -2.83 7.06
N GLN A 193 -6.69 -1.75 7.58
CA GLN A 193 -5.93 -0.77 6.81
C GLN A 193 -4.43 -0.98 7.06
N ILE A 194 -3.65 -1.01 5.98
CA ILE A 194 -2.20 -1.16 6.02
C ILE A 194 -1.60 0.06 5.34
N ASN A 195 -0.95 0.90 6.13
CA ASN A 195 -0.28 2.12 5.67
C ASN A 195 1.21 1.85 5.52
N VAL A 196 1.73 2.02 4.31
CA VAL A 196 3.16 1.96 4.00
C VAL A 196 3.62 3.38 3.65
N PRO A 197 4.25 4.11 4.60
CA PRO A 197 4.54 5.53 4.43
C PRO A 197 5.52 5.83 3.29
N LYS A 198 6.40 4.88 3.01
CA LYS A 198 7.39 5.01 1.96
C LYS A 198 7.68 3.66 1.32
N ALA A 199 7.49 3.56 0.03
CA ALA A 199 7.72 2.35 -0.74
C ALA A 199 8.30 2.70 -2.10
N SER A 200 9.15 1.83 -2.64
CA SER A 200 9.72 1.95 -3.99
C SER A 200 9.17 0.82 -4.86
N MET A 201 8.79 1.16 -6.08
CA MET A 201 8.52 0.16 -7.09
C MET A 201 9.79 -0.64 -7.38
N THR A 202 9.65 -1.91 -7.76
CA THR A 202 10.83 -2.74 -8.10
C THR A 202 11.37 -2.45 -9.50
N GLY A 203 10.61 -1.73 -10.33
CA GLY A 203 10.94 -1.48 -11.73
C GLY A 203 10.67 -2.67 -12.67
N ALA A 204 10.39 -3.84 -12.12
CA ALA A 204 10.08 -5.02 -12.91
C ALA A 204 8.58 -5.07 -13.24
N PHE A 205 8.28 -5.30 -14.50
CA PHE A 205 6.91 -5.59 -14.93
C PHE A 205 6.92 -6.65 -16.04
N THR A 206 5.86 -7.42 -16.11
CA THR A 206 5.62 -8.38 -17.18
C THR A 206 4.24 -8.12 -17.75
N LEU A 207 4.18 -7.86 -19.05
CA LEU A 207 2.93 -7.75 -19.79
C LEU A 207 2.74 -9.03 -20.60
N SER A 208 1.86 -9.91 -20.15
CA SER A 208 1.55 -11.17 -20.82
C SER A 208 0.29 -10.99 -21.66
N MET A 209 0.36 -11.32 -22.95
CA MET A 209 -0.77 -11.29 -23.87
C MET A 209 -1.01 -12.71 -24.37
N THR A 210 -2.05 -13.35 -23.84
CA THR A 210 -2.43 -14.71 -24.24
C THR A 210 -3.89 -14.72 -24.66
N PRO A 211 -4.29 -15.56 -25.64
CA PRO A 211 -5.66 -15.55 -26.16
C PRO A 211 -6.71 -15.99 -25.13
N ASP A 212 -6.34 -16.80 -24.14
CA ASP A 212 -7.28 -17.43 -23.20
C ASP A 212 -7.24 -16.85 -21.79
N SER A 213 -6.50 -15.76 -21.54
CA SER A 213 -6.42 -15.12 -20.22
C SER A 213 -6.39 -13.60 -20.31
N VAL A 214 -6.91 -12.95 -19.28
CA VAL A 214 -6.80 -11.50 -19.13
C VAL A 214 -5.36 -11.16 -18.78
N ALA A 215 -4.78 -10.19 -19.49
CA ALA A 215 -3.47 -9.66 -19.16
C ALA A 215 -3.52 -9.01 -17.77
N GLN A 216 -2.66 -9.49 -16.88
CA GLN A 216 -2.51 -8.93 -15.54
C GLN A 216 -1.46 -7.82 -15.56
N THR A 217 -1.68 -6.80 -14.74
CA THR A 217 -0.68 -5.75 -14.50
C THR A 217 -0.12 -5.94 -13.09
N PRO A 218 1.00 -6.67 -12.93
CA PRO A 218 1.61 -6.87 -11.63
C PRO A 218 2.27 -5.57 -11.16
N LEU A 219 2.11 -5.27 -9.88
CA LEU A 219 2.78 -4.18 -9.19
C LEU A 219 3.56 -4.77 -8.03
N SER A 220 4.88 -4.77 -8.13
CA SER A 220 5.77 -5.22 -7.07
C SER A 220 6.42 -4.01 -6.40
N VAL A 221 6.27 -3.93 -5.09
CA VAL A 221 6.65 -2.79 -4.28
C VAL A 221 7.50 -3.26 -3.10
N ARG A 222 8.55 -2.55 -2.79
CA ARG A 222 9.39 -2.77 -1.61
C ARG A 222 9.22 -1.62 -0.63
N ALA A 223 8.81 -1.91 0.60
CA ALA A 223 8.74 -0.90 1.64
C ALA A 223 10.13 -0.39 1.99
N LEU A 224 10.24 0.90 2.14
CA LEU A 224 11.47 1.58 2.57
C LEU A 224 11.33 2.02 4.02
N SER A 225 12.45 2.03 4.73
CA SER A 225 12.49 2.55 6.09
C SER A 225 12.03 4.01 6.12
N TYR A 226 11.06 4.30 6.97
CA TYR A 226 10.53 5.63 7.22
C TYR A 226 10.56 5.93 8.71
N THR A 227 11.08 7.08 9.08
CA THR A 227 11.11 7.54 10.48
C THR A 227 10.02 8.60 10.65
N PRO A 228 8.93 8.33 11.38
CA PRO A 228 7.89 9.31 11.66
C PRO A 228 8.47 10.51 12.41
N THR A 229 8.04 11.72 12.04
CA THR A 229 8.41 12.93 12.77
C THR A 229 7.44 13.11 13.93
N ASN A 230 7.84 12.70 15.14
CA ASN A 230 7.03 12.96 16.32
C ASN A 230 7.34 14.34 16.90
N ASN A 231 6.32 15.16 17.06
CA ASN A 231 6.39 16.49 17.66
C ASN A 231 6.45 16.42 19.22
N GLY A 232 7.36 15.66 19.78
CA GLY A 232 7.54 15.73 21.22
C GLY A 232 8.08 14.46 21.88
N GLY A 233 9.24 14.59 22.49
CA GLY A 233 9.81 13.67 23.45
C GLY A 233 10.96 12.81 22.96
N CYS A 234 11.87 12.47 23.89
CA CYS A 234 13.08 11.68 23.69
C CYS A 234 12.85 10.18 23.40
N THR A 235 11.65 9.75 23.09
CA THR A 235 11.40 8.39 22.57
C THR A 235 11.89 8.34 21.14
N ALA A 236 13.01 7.67 20.97
CA ALA A 236 13.66 7.48 19.68
C ALA A 236 12.62 7.13 18.61
N ASN A 237 12.52 7.97 17.59
CA ASN A 237 11.73 7.71 16.40
C ASN A 237 12.25 6.41 15.77
N ARG A 238 11.61 5.28 16.07
CA ARG A 238 11.98 4.00 15.47
C ARG A 238 11.54 3.99 14.02
N PRO A 239 12.41 3.63 13.09
CA PRO A 239 12.01 3.48 11.70
C PRO A 239 10.99 2.36 11.56
N ILE A 240 9.98 2.59 10.72
CA ILE A 240 8.91 1.66 10.41
C ILE A 240 8.86 1.36 8.91
N TYR A 241 8.33 0.21 8.52
CA TYR A 241 7.99 -0.13 7.15
C TYR A 241 6.51 0.09 6.88
N ALA A 242 5.65 -0.29 7.83
CA ALA A 242 4.21 -0.13 7.73
C ALA A 242 3.54 -0.03 9.10
N GLU A 243 2.32 0.48 9.09
CA GLU A 243 1.37 0.42 10.20
C GLU A 243 0.16 -0.42 9.78
N ILE A 244 -0.21 -1.37 10.60
CA ILE A 244 -1.38 -2.22 10.38
C ILE A 244 -2.45 -1.80 11.39
N ILE A 245 -3.57 -1.31 10.89
CA ILE A 245 -4.61 -0.67 11.69
C ILE A 245 -5.92 -1.45 11.49
N GLU A 246 -6.50 -1.89 12.58
CA GLU A 246 -7.83 -2.48 12.61
C GLU A 246 -8.89 -1.41 12.89
N ILE A 247 -9.83 -1.22 11.97
CA ILE A 247 -10.94 -0.28 12.08
C ILE A 247 -12.23 -1.09 12.16
N LEU A 248 -12.92 -1.06 13.30
CA LEU A 248 -14.19 -1.76 13.49
C LEU A 248 -15.36 -0.82 13.25
N ASP A 249 -16.30 -1.23 12.39
CA ASP A 249 -17.47 -0.42 12.04
C ASP A 249 -18.43 -0.27 13.24
N GLY A 250 -18.62 0.97 13.69
CA GLY A 250 -19.53 1.31 14.78
C GLY A 250 -19.20 0.73 16.15
N ARG A 251 -17.97 0.26 16.34
CA ARG A 251 -17.48 -0.31 17.60
C ARG A 251 -16.30 0.47 18.14
N ASN A 252 -16.23 0.53 19.47
CA ASN A 252 -15.04 1.02 20.15
C ASN A 252 -14.05 -0.13 20.37
N TRP A 253 -12.77 0.18 20.47
CA TRP A 253 -11.71 -0.79 20.72
C TRP A 253 -11.96 -1.64 21.98
N TYR A 254 -12.68 -1.09 22.95
CA TYR A 254 -12.97 -1.71 24.24
C TYR A 254 -14.26 -2.55 24.26
N ASP A 255 -15.05 -2.60 23.19
CA ASP A 255 -16.33 -3.32 23.20
C ASP A 255 -16.17 -4.83 23.42
N ASN A 256 -15.01 -5.34 23.07
CA ASN A 256 -14.63 -6.76 23.24
C ASN A 256 -13.81 -7.00 24.54
N VAL A 257 -13.50 -5.95 25.31
CA VAL A 257 -12.71 -6.06 26.55
C VAL A 257 -13.63 -6.44 27.69
N VAL A 258 -13.24 -7.46 28.46
CA VAL A 258 -14.00 -7.94 29.65
C VAL A 258 -13.30 -7.62 30.96
N ALA A 259 -11.99 -7.36 30.93
CA ALA A 259 -11.23 -7.01 32.12
C ALA A 259 -9.99 -6.19 31.78
N LEU A 260 -9.47 -5.46 32.74
CA LEU A 260 -8.14 -4.88 32.71
C LEU A 260 -7.21 -5.62 33.67
N ALA A 261 -5.93 -5.59 33.41
CA ALA A 261 -4.88 -6.06 34.31
C ALA A 261 -3.75 -5.01 34.38
N ILE A 262 -3.21 -4.76 35.60
CA ILE A 262 -2.05 -3.90 35.79
C ILE A 262 -0.82 -4.79 35.97
N GLU A 263 0.24 -4.51 35.19
CA GLU A 263 1.48 -5.31 35.21
C GLU A 263 2.17 -5.26 36.58
N GLY A 264 2.49 -6.41 37.11
CA GLY A 264 3.26 -6.57 38.34
C GLY A 264 2.44 -6.55 39.62
N GLY A 265 1.12 -6.31 39.59
CA GLY A 265 0.26 -6.32 40.76
C GLY A 265 0.65 -5.24 41.81
N ASP A 266 0.34 -5.50 43.11
CA ASP A 266 0.65 -4.62 44.22
C ASP A 266 2.15 -4.38 44.39
N PHE A 267 2.54 -3.15 44.81
CA PHE A 267 3.94 -2.76 44.91
C PHE A 267 4.19 -1.71 45.97
N SER A 268 5.47 -1.58 46.36
CA SER A 268 5.89 -0.57 47.35
C SER A 268 6.72 0.54 46.68
N LEU A 269 6.63 1.77 47.19
CA LEU A 269 7.45 2.91 46.83
C LEU A 269 8.01 3.58 48.08
N SER A 270 9.18 4.20 47.94
CA SER A 270 9.62 5.18 48.90
C SER A 270 8.89 6.52 48.70
N VAL A 271 8.90 7.39 49.72
CA VAL A 271 8.44 8.77 49.55
C VAL A 271 9.22 9.43 48.42
N SER A 272 8.53 10.08 47.48
CA SER A 272 9.02 10.62 46.21
C SER A 272 9.47 9.60 45.20
N GLY A 273 9.40 8.29 45.48
CA GLY A 273 9.61 7.23 44.52
C GLY A 273 8.52 7.19 43.47
N THR A 274 8.85 6.78 42.22
CA THR A 274 7.90 6.73 41.12
C THR A 274 7.87 5.36 40.45
N LYS A 275 6.71 4.97 39.89
CA LYS A 275 6.54 3.80 39.06
C LYS A 275 5.54 4.07 37.94
N GLN A 276 5.92 3.77 36.71
CA GLN A 276 5.03 3.80 35.55
C GLN A 276 4.17 2.54 35.53
N LEU A 277 2.84 2.72 35.51
CA LEU A 277 1.91 1.60 35.33
C LEU A 277 1.80 1.24 33.83
N LYS A 278 1.68 -0.05 33.59
CA LYS A 278 1.27 -0.62 32.29
C LYS A 278 -0.04 -1.37 32.49
N VAL A 279 -1.03 -1.02 31.70
CA VAL A 279 -2.38 -1.58 31.76
C VAL A 279 -2.62 -2.44 30.53
N PHE A 280 -3.05 -3.67 30.73
CA PHE A 280 -3.40 -4.61 29.67
C PHE A 280 -4.91 -4.81 29.63
N ALA A 281 -5.46 -4.79 28.43
CA ALA A 281 -6.84 -5.17 28.18
C ALA A 281 -6.93 -6.66 27.87
N ILE A 282 -7.93 -7.32 28.46
CA ILE A 282 -8.20 -8.76 28.27
C ILE A 282 -9.48 -8.88 27.45
N PRO A 283 -9.38 -9.35 26.17
CA PRO A 283 -10.54 -9.55 25.32
C PRO A 283 -11.34 -10.81 25.71
N ASN A 284 -12.62 -10.83 25.37
CA ASN A 284 -13.51 -11.98 25.63
C ASN A 284 -13.48 -13.06 24.52
N ASP A 285 -12.75 -12.84 23.45
CA ASP A 285 -12.72 -13.71 22.28
C ASP A 285 -11.54 -14.71 22.30
N GLY A 286 -10.82 -14.78 23.41
CA GLY A 286 -9.67 -15.67 23.58
C GLY A 286 -8.39 -15.20 22.88
N THR A 287 -8.37 -13.98 22.36
CA THR A 287 -7.13 -13.35 21.87
C THR A 287 -6.24 -12.94 23.05
N ALA A 288 -4.94 -12.77 22.80
CA ALA A 288 -3.99 -12.38 23.83
C ALA A 288 -4.32 -10.99 24.40
N ALA A 289 -4.04 -10.80 25.71
CA ALA A 289 -4.10 -9.50 26.34
C ALA A 289 -3.11 -8.54 25.64
N PHE A 290 -3.51 -7.30 25.44
CA PHE A 290 -2.70 -6.28 24.78
C PHE A 290 -2.52 -5.04 25.64
N LEU A 291 -1.36 -4.37 25.50
CA LEU A 291 -1.05 -3.13 26.21
C LEU A 291 -1.96 -2.00 25.71
N VAL A 292 -2.58 -1.30 26.65
CA VAL A 292 -3.45 -0.14 26.35
C VAL A 292 -2.63 1.15 26.50
N ASP A 293 -2.80 2.05 25.53
CA ASP A 293 -2.22 3.39 25.65
C ASP A 293 -2.85 4.15 26.82
N SER A 294 -2.02 4.85 27.59
CA SER A 294 -2.47 5.57 28.79
C SER A 294 -3.49 6.66 28.51
N SER A 295 -3.54 7.20 27.29
CA SER A 295 -4.56 8.18 26.87
C SER A 295 -5.98 7.60 26.85
N ASN A 296 -6.11 6.28 26.77
CA ASN A 296 -7.36 5.54 26.78
C ASN A 296 -7.76 5.06 28.18
N ILE A 297 -6.97 5.38 29.21
CA ILE A 297 -7.18 4.97 30.58
C ILE A 297 -7.34 6.21 31.48
N THR A 298 -8.34 6.18 32.34
CA THR A 298 -8.50 7.15 33.41
C THR A 298 -7.95 6.55 34.69
N PHE A 299 -6.98 7.23 35.32
CA PHE A 299 -6.36 6.81 36.55
C PHE A 299 -6.90 7.62 37.74
N ALA A 300 -7.11 6.95 38.87
CA ALA A 300 -7.53 7.60 40.13
C ALA A 300 -6.81 6.96 41.30
N SER A 301 -6.49 7.77 42.31
CA SER A 301 -5.94 7.33 43.60
C SER A 301 -6.99 7.45 44.69
N SER A 302 -7.17 6.42 45.54
CA SER A 302 -8.04 6.45 46.69
C SER A 302 -7.55 7.36 47.82
N ALA A 303 -6.23 7.64 47.84
CA ALA A 303 -5.58 8.43 48.88
C ALA A 303 -4.42 9.23 48.27
N THR A 304 -4.72 10.39 47.68
CA THR A 304 -3.71 11.24 47.01
C THR A 304 -2.66 11.79 47.97
N GLY A 305 -2.97 11.89 49.25
CA GLY A 305 -1.97 12.22 50.28
C GLY A 305 -0.95 11.14 50.59
N LYS A 306 -1.19 9.88 50.12
CA LYS A 306 -0.28 8.73 50.27
C LYS A 306 0.44 8.45 48.95
N ALA A 307 -0.30 8.30 47.86
CA ALA A 307 0.25 8.18 46.52
C ALA A 307 -0.62 8.93 45.53
N THR A 308 0.00 9.59 44.56
CA THR A 308 -0.66 10.27 43.46
C THR A 308 -0.43 9.47 42.17
N VAL A 309 -1.31 9.64 41.17
CA VAL A 309 -1.14 9.09 39.83
C VAL A 309 -1.41 10.17 38.78
N SER A 310 -0.56 10.26 37.79
CA SER A 310 -0.75 11.18 36.65
C SER A 310 -1.70 10.60 35.60
N ALA A 311 -2.15 11.45 34.70
CA ALA A 311 -2.96 11.00 33.53
C ALA A 311 -2.22 9.98 32.64
N SER A 312 -0.89 9.99 32.64
CA SER A 312 -0.08 9.00 31.92
C SER A 312 0.16 7.69 32.69
N GLY A 313 -0.42 7.55 33.91
CA GLY A 313 -0.24 6.37 34.76
C GLY A 313 1.07 6.33 35.56
N LEU A 314 1.77 7.47 35.72
CA LEU A 314 2.94 7.55 36.60
C LEU A 314 2.47 7.73 38.04
N VAL A 315 2.72 6.75 38.90
CA VAL A 315 2.46 6.78 40.32
C VAL A 315 3.64 7.40 41.05
N THR A 316 3.35 8.26 42.04
CA THR A 316 4.36 8.91 42.90
C THR A 316 3.96 8.76 44.36
N GLY A 317 4.87 8.24 45.21
CA GLY A 317 4.68 8.17 46.66
C GLY A 317 4.73 9.56 47.29
N ALA A 318 3.70 9.94 48.02
CA ALA A 318 3.61 11.26 48.68
C ALA A 318 3.96 11.21 50.16
N SER A 319 3.42 10.25 50.92
CA SER A 319 3.75 10.03 52.34
C SER A 319 3.47 8.57 52.73
N ALA A 320 4.08 8.08 53.80
CA ALA A 320 3.93 6.69 54.25
C ALA A 320 2.45 6.30 54.47
N GLY A 321 2.10 5.11 53.97
CA GLY A 321 0.76 4.50 54.05
C GLY A 321 0.29 3.95 52.71
N ASP A 322 -0.89 3.38 52.67
CA ASP A 322 -1.43 2.68 51.52
C ASP A 322 -2.36 3.57 50.66
N ALA A 323 -2.34 3.37 49.37
CA ALA A 323 -3.29 3.92 48.43
C ALA A 323 -3.64 2.87 47.35
N THR A 324 -4.90 2.82 46.96
CA THR A 324 -5.32 2.01 45.82
C THR A 324 -5.37 2.90 44.57
N ILE A 325 -4.64 2.50 43.56
CA ILE A 325 -4.69 3.12 42.21
C ILE A 325 -5.67 2.33 41.38
N LYS A 326 -6.68 3.01 40.88
CA LYS A 326 -7.69 2.47 39.96
C LYS A 326 -7.39 2.92 38.55
N ALA A 327 -7.36 1.99 37.61
CA ALA A 327 -7.27 2.22 36.15
C ALA A 327 -8.60 1.83 35.53
N THR A 328 -9.24 2.72 34.77
CA THR A 328 -10.57 2.53 34.17
C THR A 328 -10.51 2.90 32.69
N ILE A 329 -11.19 2.16 31.82
CA ILE A 329 -11.28 2.50 30.40
C ILE A 329 -12.04 3.85 30.26
N THR A 330 -11.42 4.79 29.56
CA THR A 330 -12.09 6.07 29.26
C THR A 330 -13.29 5.79 28.34
N GLY A 331 -14.50 6.19 28.81
CA GLY A 331 -15.76 5.93 28.08
C GLY A 331 -16.45 4.59 28.42
N LYS A 332 -15.85 3.73 29.27
CA LYS A 332 -16.47 2.47 29.75
C LYS A 332 -16.09 2.20 31.20
N ALA A 333 -16.81 2.83 32.11
CA ALA A 333 -16.49 2.87 33.55
C ALA A 333 -16.71 1.54 34.30
N ASP A 334 -17.36 0.56 33.69
CA ASP A 334 -17.66 -0.76 34.26
C ASP A 334 -16.49 -1.75 34.14
N ILE A 335 -15.43 -1.38 33.41
CA ILE A 335 -14.21 -2.19 33.30
C ILE A 335 -13.04 -1.43 33.92
N ASP A 336 -12.52 -1.98 35.03
CA ASP A 336 -11.41 -1.41 35.75
C ASP A 336 -10.44 -2.45 36.31
N ALA A 337 -9.27 -2.00 36.70
CA ALA A 337 -8.30 -2.74 37.48
C ALA A 337 -7.78 -1.90 38.64
N ASN A 338 -7.46 -2.55 39.73
CA ASN A 338 -6.97 -1.91 40.93
C ASN A 338 -5.62 -2.48 41.33
N VAL A 339 -4.75 -1.64 41.89
CA VAL A 339 -3.46 -2.06 42.46
C VAL A 339 -3.22 -1.28 43.75
N VAL A 340 -2.74 -1.96 44.81
CA VAL A 340 -2.38 -1.34 46.04
C VAL A 340 -0.93 -0.88 46.00
N VAL A 341 -0.71 0.36 46.39
CA VAL A 341 0.62 0.97 46.53
C VAL A 341 0.89 1.27 47.98
N THR A 342 1.90 0.65 48.54
CA THR A 342 2.37 0.90 49.90
C THR A 342 3.56 1.86 49.84
N VAL A 343 3.42 3.02 50.44
CA VAL A 343 4.52 4.00 50.51
C VAL A 343 5.19 3.88 51.88
N ALA A 344 6.50 3.64 51.91
CA ALA A 344 7.30 3.45 53.10
C ALA A 344 8.39 4.54 53.25
#